data_55d6cad8b3b8cf31b9674520e4457b94
#
_entry.id   55d6cad8b3b8cf31b9674520e4457b94
#
_cell.length_a   1.000
_cell.length_b   1.000
_cell.length_c   1.000
_cell.angle_alpha   90.00
_cell.angle_beta   90.00
_cell.angle_gamma   90.00
#
_symmetry.space_group_name_H-M   'P 1'
#
loop_
_entity.id
_entity.type
_entity.pdbx_description
1 polymer ?
#
loop_
_entity_poly.entity_id
_entity_poly.type
_entity_poly.pdbx_seq_one_letter_code
_entity_poly.pdbx_strand_id
1 'polypeptide(L)'
;SLFGFFQSEKYFKNIEMDIRRDFTFHDSILDPCKEMIYSLDQSPLFLHVRRGDPNLTDVRGFKWAYTECASQHPPQPVDYYERALKEFPENQPVVVCSDSPEWVKEQEFFADDRFLISEPTDKYPDGSYEPFVDLCIMSLCSGAIIANSSMSWWGAWLQNGRGKVVAPKQWFGPDYKDKDLKDLYCDG
;
A
#
# COMPACT_ATOMS: atom_id res chain seq x y z
N SER A 1 -22.92 -14.02 -0.75
CA SER A 1 -21.50 -13.64 -0.53
C SER A 1 -21.01 -12.85 -1.74
N LEU A 2 -20.30 -11.76 -1.49
CA LEU A 2 -19.58 -11.02 -2.52
C LEU A 2 -18.11 -11.47 -2.50
N PHE A 3 -17.53 -11.64 -3.68
CA PHE A 3 -16.11 -12.01 -3.82
C PHE A 3 -15.45 -11.05 -4.81
N GLY A 4 -14.36 -10.38 -4.39
CA GLY A 4 -13.60 -9.44 -5.22
C GLY A 4 -12.70 -8.55 -4.39
N PHE A 5 -11.86 -7.76 -5.06
CA PHE A 5 -10.96 -6.79 -4.42
C PHE A 5 -11.63 -5.43 -4.12
N PHE A 6 -12.79 -5.18 -4.73
CA PHE A 6 -13.62 -3.97 -4.55
C PHE A 6 -12.84 -2.66 -4.65
N GLN A 7 -11.93 -2.57 -5.59
CA GLN A 7 -11.09 -1.40 -5.85
C GLN A 7 -11.85 -0.32 -6.65
N SER A 8 -13.02 0.07 -6.13
CA SER A 8 -13.79 1.22 -6.57
C SER A 8 -14.81 1.57 -5.50
N GLU A 9 -14.86 2.83 -5.11
CA GLU A 9 -15.86 3.32 -4.14
C GLU A 9 -17.31 3.17 -4.64
N LYS A 10 -17.52 3.07 -5.95
CA LYS A 10 -18.85 2.88 -6.56
C LYS A 10 -19.55 1.61 -6.09
N TYR A 11 -18.80 0.59 -5.68
CA TYR A 11 -19.40 -0.64 -5.13
C TYR A 11 -20.08 -0.43 -3.79
N PHE A 12 -19.66 0.55 -3.01
CA PHE A 12 -20.11 0.72 -1.63
C PHE A 12 -20.39 2.18 -1.22
N LYS A 13 -20.46 3.11 -2.17
CA LYS A 13 -20.68 4.54 -1.91
C LYS A 13 -21.94 4.80 -1.05
N ASN A 14 -22.99 4.02 -1.26
CA ASN A 14 -24.24 4.17 -0.51
C ASN A 14 -24.16 3.66 0.95
N ILE A 15 -23.13 2.89 1.29
CA ILE A 15 -22.88 2.33 2.62
C ILE A 15 -21.48 2.68 3.13
N GLU A 16 -20.88 3.75 2.61
CA GLU A 16 -19.50 4.15 2.93
C GLU A 16 -19.28 4.27 4.43
N MET A 17 -20.20 4.90 5.15
CA MET A 17 -20.11 5.07 6.61
C MET A 17 -20.10 3.74 7.37
N ASP A 18 -20.84 2.75 6.89
CA ASP A 18 -20.86 1.42 7.48
C ASP A 18 -19.54 0.70 7.23
N ILE A 19 -19.01 0.79 6.00
CA ILE A 19 -17.70 0.22 5.65
C ILE A 19 -16.59 0.86 6.49
N ARG A 20 -16.57 2.19 6.63
CA ARG A 20 -15.56 2.88 7.47
C ARG A 20 -15.66 2.48 8.94
N ARG A 21 -16.87 2.31 9.48
CA ARG A 21 -17.07 1.82 10.84
C ARG A 21 -16.58 0.38 11.01
N ASP A 22 -16.81 -0.48 10.01
CA ASP A 22 -16.44 -1.88 10.07
C ASP A 22 -14.93 -2.11 9.85
N PHE A 23 -14.25 -1.16 9.15
CA PHE A 23 -12.79 -1.12 9.03
C PHE A 23 -12.14 -0.45 10.26
N THR A 24 -12.30 -1.06 11.43
CA THR A 24 -11.64 -0.62 12.65
C THR A 24 -10.51 -1.59 13.01
N PHE A 25 -9.40 -1.03 13.46
CA PHE A 25 -8.28 -1.83 13.94
C PHE A 25 -8.43 -2.08 15.44
N HIS A 26 -8.05 -3.27 15.87
CA HIS A 26 -7.98 -3.58 17.29
C HIS A 26 -6.93 -2.68 17.98
N ASP A 27 -7.16 -2.28 19.23
CA ASP A 27 -6.28 -1.34 19.94
C ASP A 27 -4.83 -1.83 20.01
N SER A 28 -4.61 -3.15 20.11
CA SER A 28 -3.26 -3.75 20.09
C SER A 28 -2.48 -3.50 18.79
N ILE A 29 -3.16 -3.18 17.69
CA ILE A 29 -2.56 -2.79 16.42
C ILE A 29 -2.56 -1.26 16.28
N LEU A 30 -3.68 -0.65 16.62
CA LEU A 30 -3.91 0.79 16.42
C LEU A 30 -2.99 1.66 17.27
N ASP A 31 -2.82 1.31 18.56
CA ASP A 31 -2.07 2.16 19.50
C ASP A 31 -0.58 2.22 19.16
N PRO A 32 0.14 1.10 18.87
CA PRO A 32 1.52 1.17 18.42
C PRO A 32 1.68 1.93 17.09
N CYS A 33 0.74 1.77 16.13
CA CYS A 33 0.78 2.50 14.88
C CYS A 33 0.60 4.01 15.10
N LYS A 34 -0.32 4.42 15.98
CA LYS A 34 -0.50 5.84 16.33
C LYS A 34 0.74 6.39 17.02
N GLU A 35 1.32 5.67 17.97
CA GLU A 35 2.54 6.09 18.66
C GLU A 35 3.66 6.35 17.66
N MET A 36 3.89 5.44 16.72
CA MET A 36 4.88 5.60 15.67
C MET A 36 4.58 6.83 14.80
N ILE A 37 3.37 6.97 14.27
CA ILE A 37 3.01 8.07 13.35
C ILE A 37 3.06 9.42 14.05
N TYR A 38 2.59 9.52 15.30
CA TYR A 38 2.52 10.79 16.03
C TYR A 38 3.84 11.18 16.71
N SER A 39 4.83 10.28 16.74
CA SER A 39 6.20 10.61 17.17
C SER A 39 6.97 11.41 16.10
N LEU A 40 6.48 11.46 14.87
CA LEU A 40 7.10 12.21 13.79
C LEU A 40 6.73 13.70 13.88
N ASP A 41 7.69 14.56 13.54
CA ASP A 41 7.50 16.04 13.59
C ASP A 41 6.40 16.54 12.65
N GLN A 42 6.10 15.78 11.60
CA GLN A 42 5.07 16.06 10.62
C GLN A 42 4.30 14.79 10.27
N SER A 43 3.02 14.97 9.88
CA SER A 43 2.23 13.84 9.37
C SER A 43 2.87 13.24 8.12
N PRO A 44 3.24 11.96 8.14
CA PRO A 44 3.92 11.32 7.02
C PRO A 44 2.95 11.03 5.87
N LEU A 45 3.52 10.83 4.68
CA LEU A 45 2.83 10.06 3.64
C LEU A 45 3.27 8.61 3.72
N PHE A 46 2.46 7.68 3.19
CA PHE A 46 2.95 6.33 2.95
C PHE A 46 3.33 6.12 1.49
N LEU A 47 4.34 5.26 1.29
CA LEU A 47 4.75 4.76 0.00
C LEU A 47 4.68 3.23 0.03
N HIS A 48 3.90 2.64 -0.88
CA HIS A 48 3.74 1.19 -0.90
C HIS A 48 4.56 0.56 -2.03
N VAL A 49 5.44 -0.36 -1.65
CA VAL A 49 6.23 -1.18 -2.58
C VAL A 49 5.67 -2.60 -2.60
N ARG A 50 5.05 -3.01 -3.70
CA ARG A 50 4.51 -4.36 -3.88
C ARG A 50 5.35 -5.14 -4.89
N ARG A 51 6.05 -6.16 -4.43
CA ARG A 51 6.89 -7.04 -5.24
C ARG A 51 6.57 -8.51 -5.05
N GLY A 52 6.20 -8.90 -3.84
CA GLY A 52 6.07 -10.28 -3.41
C GLY A 52 7.42 -10.98 -3.23
N ASP A 53 7.42 -12.02 -2.43
CA ASP A 53 8.57 -12.90 -2.28
C ASP A 53 8.40 -14.11 -3.20
N PRO A 54 9.32 -14.35 -4.17
CA PRO A 54 9.24 -15.49 -5.07
C PRO A 54 9.36 -16.84 -4.37
N ASN A 55 9.85 -16.86 -3.12
CA ASN A 55 9.99 -18.07 -2.31
C ASN A 55 8.72 -18.39 -1.51
N LEU A 56 7.81 -17.43 -1.37
CA LEU A 56 6.55 -17.66 -0.65
C LEU A 56 5.45 -18.14 -1.59
N THR A 57 4.78 -19.17 -1.14
CA THR A 57 3.63 -19.76 -1.83
C THR A 57 2.45 -19.77 -0.86
N ASP A 58 1.29 -19.28 -1.29
CA ASP A 58 0.10 -19.30 -0.45
C ASP A 58 -0.39 -20.74 -0.20
N VAL A 59 -1.34 -20.90 0.72
CA VAL A 59 -1.92 -22.20 1.10
C VAL A 59 -2.58 -22.97 -0.07
N ARG A 60 -2.80 -22.29 -1.21
CA ARG A 60 -3.36 -22.85 -2.44
C ARG A 60 -2.28 -23.19 -3.46
N GLY A 61 -1.00 -22.95 -3.16
CA GLY A 61 0.12 -23.20 -4.04
C GLY A 61 0.39 -22.08 -5.07
N PHE A 62 -0.22 -20.90 -4.91
CA PHE A 62 0.04 -19.74 -5.78
C PHE A 62 1.19 -18.92 -5.26
N LYS A 63 2.09 -18.55 -6.17
CA LYS A 63 3.14 -17.56 -5.92
C LYS A 63 2.61 -16.17 -6.28
N TRP A 64 2.62 -15.27 -5.31
CA TRP A 64 2.15 -13.89 -5.47
C TRP A 64 3.28 -12.89 -5.73
N ALA A 65 4.43 -13.38 -6.18
CA ALA A 65 5.54 -12.51 -6.55
C ALA A 65 5.23 -11.78 -7.87
N TYR A 66 5.13 -10.47 -7.84
CA TYR A 66 4.89 -9.64 -9.03
C TYR A 66 6.04 -9.76 -10.03
N THR A 67 7.24 -10.07 -9.56
CA THR A 67 8.40 -10.35 -10.43
C THR A 67 8.22 -11.59 -11.30
N GLU A 68 7.47 -12.61 -10.83
CA GLU A 68 7.18 -13.83 -11.60
C GLU A 68 5.89 -13.70 -12.44
N CYS A 69 4.97 -12.80 -12.06
CA CYS A 69 3.73 -12.57 -12.80
C CYS A 69 3.64 -11.16 -13.39
N ALA A 70 4.78 -10.59 -13.80
CA ALA A 70 4.86 -9.23 -14.32
C ALA A 70 4.02 -8.99 -15.59
N SER A 71 3.70 -10.03 -16.37
CA SER A 71 2.78 -9.92 -17.49
C SER A 71 1.33 -9.63 -17.06
N GLN A 72 0.98 -9.90 -15.81
CA GLN A 72 -0.33 -9.67 -15.20
C GLN A 72 -0.28 -8.50 -14.21
N HIS A 73 0.70 -8.52 -13.30
CA HIS A 73 0.90 -7.53 -12.23
C HIS A 73 2.37 -7.07 -12.22
N PRO A 74 2.74 -6.07 -13.04
CA PRO A 74 4.12 -5.58 -13.08
C PRO A 74 4.47 -4.87 -11.75
N PRO A 75 5.62 -5.19 -11.15
CA PRO A 75 6.12 -4.40 -10.02
C PRO A 75 6.44 -2.98 -10.52
N GLN A 76 6.16 -1.98 -9.70
CA GLN A 76 6.52 -0.61 -10.03
C GLN A 76 8.04 -0.43 -9.95
N PRO A 77 8.67 0.23 -10.93
CA PRO A 77 10.10 0.53 -10.91
C PRO A 77 10.41 1.68 -9.94
N VAL A 78 11.66 1.79 -9.49
CA VAL A 78 12.10 2.84 -8.56
C VAL A 78 11.81 4.25 -9.13
N ASP A 79 12.01 4.47 -10.42
CA ASP A 79 11.76 5.76 -11.07
C ASP A 79 10.29 6.22 -11.00
N TYR A 80 9.34 5.29 -10.83
CA TYR A 80 7.95 5.65 -10.52
C TYR A 80 7.87 6.35 -9.16
N TYR A 81 8.49 5.79 -8.14
CA TYR A 81 8.50 6.34 -6.78
C TYR A 81 9.23 7.68 -6.73
N GLU A 82 10.36 7.81 -7.44
CA GLU A 82 11.11 9.06 -7.56
C GLU A 82 10.25 10.19 -8.16
N ARG A 83 9.53 9.89 -9.24
CA ARG A 83 8.63 10.87 -9.88
C ARG A 83 7.44 11.21 -8.99
N ALA A 84 6.82 10.20 -8.38
CA ALA A 84 5.66 10.38 -7.52
C ALA A 84 6.00 11.22 -6.29
N LEU A 85 7.21 11.05 -5.74
CA LEU A 85 7.64 11.77 -4.55
C LEU A 85 7.80 13.30 -4.79
N LYS A 86 8.07 13.71 -6.02
CA LYS A 86 8.13 15.15 -6.40
C LYS A 86 6.79 15.88 -6.27
N GLU A 87 5.71 15.14 -6.14
CA GLU A 87 4.37 15.67 -5.92
C GLU A 87 4.07 16.04 -4.46
N PHE A 88 5.02 15.80 -3.56
CA PHE A 88 4.93 16.03 -2.11
C PHE A 88 6.07 16.93 -1.62
N PRO A 89 5.92 17.59 -0.47
CA PRO A 89 6.98 18.39 0.13
C PRO A 89 8.26 17.57 0.37
N GLU A 90 9.42 18.17 0.09
CA GLU A 90 10.72 17.49 0.22
C GLU A 90 11.03 17.02 1.64
N ASN A 91 10.56 17.76 2.64
CA ASN A 91 10.78 17.47 4.05
C ASN A 91 9.69 16.61 4.71
N GLN A 92 8.67 16.19 3.96
CA GLN A 92 7.62 15.34 4.52
C GLN A 92 8.15 13.92 4.75
N PRO A 93 8.04 13.35 5.96
CA PRO A 93 8.44 11.97 6.22
C PRO A 93 7.66 10.97 5.35
N VAL A 94 8.29 9.87 4.99
CA VAL A 94 7.71 8.82 4.16
C VAL A 94 7.79 7.49 4.88
N VAL A 95 6.66 6.89 5.22
CA VAL A 95 6.62 5.53 5.73
C VAL A 95 6.50 4.56 4.55
N VAL A 96 7.51 3.72 4.38
CA VAL A 96 7.56 2.73 3.30
C VAL A 96 6.98 1.41 3.82
N CYS A 97 5.83 1.03 3.31
CA CYS A 97 5.21 -0.27 3.57
C CYS A 97 5.53 -1.23 2.42
N SER A 98 5.98 -2.45 2.72
CA SER A 98 6.37 -3.39 1.67
C SER A 98 6.26 -4.85 2.13
N ASP A 99 5.85 -5.71 1.20
CA ASP A 99 5.97 -7.16 1.35
C ASP A 99 7.37 -7.70 1.03
N SER A 100 8.32 -6.80 0.70
CA SER A 100 9.70 -7.12 0.38
C SER A 100 10.65 -6.05 0.98
N PRO A 101 10.65 -5.87 2.32
CA PRO A 101 11.42 -4.80 2.97
C PRO A 101 12.92 -4.92 2.71
N GLU A 102 13.45 -6.14 2.55
CA GLU A 102 14.87 -6.35 2.24
C GLU A 102 15.24 -5.76 0.88
N TRP A 103 14.39 -5.95 -0.12
CA TRP A 103 14.59 -5.32 -1.43
C TRP A 103 14.56 -3.79 -1.32
N VAL A 104 13.66 -3.23 -0.51
CA VAL A 104 13.59 -1.77 -0.30
C VAL A 104 14.90 -1.25 0.26
N LYS A 105 15.47 -1.90 1.27
CA LYS A 105 16.75 -1.54 1.91
C LYS A 105 17.96 -1.59 0.96
N GLU A 106 17.89 -2.44 -0.06
CA GLU A 106 18.95 -2.56 -1.07
C GLU A 106 18.94 -1.43 -2.10
N GLN A 107 17.86 -0.65 -2.19
CA GLN A 107 17.77 0.44 -3.17
C GLN A 107 18.37 1.73 -2.58
N GLU A 108 19.33 2.33 -3.27
CA GLU A 108 19.96 3.60 -2.89
C GLU A 108 18.93 4.73 -2.70
N PHE A 109 17.85 4.72 -3.47
CA PHE A 109 16.76 5.70 -3.38
C PHE A 109 16.12 5.76 -1.98
N PHE A 110 16.01 4.65 -1.27
CA PHE A 110 15.41 4.57 0.05
C PHE A 110 16.42 4.73 1.21
N ALA A 111 17.68 5.05 0.91
CA ALA A 111 18.73 5.21 1.93
C ALA A 111 18.68 6.59 2.65
N ASP A 112 17.86 7.53 2.18
CA ASP A 112 17.69 8.83 2.81
C ASP A 112 16.91 8.72 4.13
N ASP A 113 17.31 9.48 5.15
CA ASP A 113 16.69 9.51 6.49
C ASP A 113 15.20 9.89 6.49
N ARG A 114 14.71 10.42 5.39
CA ARG A 114 13.30 10.72 5.14
C ARG A 114 12.42 9.46 5.13
N PHE A 115 13.00 8.31 4.76
CA PHE A 115 12.28 7.06 4.62
C PHE A 115 12.33 6.22 5.89
N LEU A 116 11.15 5.88 6.41
CA LEU A 116 10.96 4.97 7.53
C LEU A 116 10.38 3.68 6.98
N ILE A 117 11.19 2.63 6.91
CA ILE A 117 10.72 1.33 6.42
C ILE A 117 9.91 0.66 7.52
N SER A 118 8.65 0.35 7.23
CA SER A 118 7.80 -0.44 8.13
C SER A 118 8.35 -1.87 8.21
N GLU A 119 8.69 -2.28 9.42
CA GLU A 119 9.15 -3.64 9.70
C GLU A 119 8.19 -4.27 10.72
N PRO A 120 7.15 -4.98 10.26
CA PRO A 120 6.28 -5.72 11.15
C PRO A 120 7.10 -6.72 11.96
N THR A 121 6.95 -6.69 13.28
CA THR A 121 7.73 -7.52 14.21
C THR A 121 7.34 -9.00 14.15
N ASP A 122 6.08 -9.26 13.79
CA ASP A 122 5.52 -10.60 13.78
C ASP A 122 5.38 -11.12 12.35
N LYS A 123 5.91 -12.30 12.13
CA LYS A 123 5.74 -13.06 10.89
C LYS A 123 4.79 -14.22 11.14
N TYR A 124 3.92 -14.49 10.18
CA TYR A 124 3.17 -15.74 10.18
C TYR A 124 4.12 -16.96 10.08
N PRO A 125 3.66 -18.18 10.48
CA PRO A 125 4.47 -19.39 10.37
C PRO A 125 4.96 -19.71 8.94
N ASP A 126 4.30 -19.16 7.92
CA ASP A 126 4.71 -19.24 6.51
C ASP A 126 5.77 -18.19 6.12
N GLY A 127 6.19 -17.35 7.06
CA GLY A 127 7.18 -16.30 6.83
C GLY A 127 6.63 -14.99 6.27
N SER A 128 5.33 -14.90 5.98
CA SER A 128 4.69 -13.66 5.55
C SER A 128 4.54 -12.68 6.71
N TYR A 129 4.53 -11.39 6.39
CA TYR A 129 4.29 -10.32 7.37
C TYR A 129 2.79 -10.11 7.62
N GLU A 130 2.44 -9.60 8.80
CA GLU A 130 1.07 -9.22 9.12
C GLU A 130 0.64 -7.97 8.33
N PRO A 131 -0.22 -8.10 7.32
CA PRO A 131 -0.61 -6.98 6.45
C PRO A 131 -1.47 -5.94 7.17
N PHE A 132 -2.04 -6.28 8.34
CA PHE A 132 -2.92 -5.38 9.09
C PHE A 132 -2.18 -4.20 9.70
N VAL A 133 -0.92 -4.38 10.12
CA VAL A 133 -0.08 -3.31 10.66
C VAL A 133 0.19 -2.28 9.58
N ASP A 134 0.64 -2.72 8.41
CA ASP A 134 0.87 -1.81 7.27
C ASP A 134 -0.42 -1.10 6.84
N LEU A 135 -1.55 -1.81 6.78
CA LEU A 135 -2.83 -1.18 6.43
C LEU A 135 -3.24 -0.13 7.48
N CYS A 136 -3.01 -0.39 8.75
CA CYS A 136 -3.25 0.56 9.83
C CYS A 136 -2.37 1.81 9.68
N ILE A 137 -1.06 1.63 9.47
CA ILE A 137 -0.11 2.71 9.20
C ILE A 137 -0.56 3.55 8.00
N MET A 138 -0.88 2.91 6.87
CA MET A 138 -1.35 3.58 5.65
C MET A 138 -2.58 4.45 5.94
N SER A 139 -3.53 3.95 6.75
CA SER A 139 -4.75 4.67 7.09
C SER A 139 -4.53 5.90 7.95
N LEU A 140 -3.43 5.96 8.70
CA LEU A 140 -3.07 7.05 9.61
C LEU A 140 -2.25 8.16 8.92
N CYS A 141 -1.66 7.88 7.77
CA CYS A 141 -0.87 8.84 7.00
C CYS A 141 -1.71 9.94 6.35
N SER A 142 -1.08 11.02 5.91
CA SER A 142 -1.72 12.20 5.33
C SER A 142 -1.43 12.37 3.83
N GLY A 143 -1.18 11.29 3.13
CA GLY A 143 -0.93 11.23 1.69
C GLY A 143 -0.42 9.85 1.31
N ALA A 144 -0.39 9.56 0.01
CA ALA A 144 -0.06 8.22 -0.46
C ALA A 144 0.64 8.20 -1.82
N ILE A 145 1.65 7.33 -1.94
CA ILE A 145 2.16 6.84 -3.22
C ILE A 145 1.85 5.35 -3.26
N ILE A 146 0.83 4.97 -4.02
CA ILE A 146 0.34 3.60 -4.04
C ILE A 146 1.00 2.76 -5.13
N ALA A 147 1.18 1.46 -4.87
CA ALA A 147 1.45 0.48 -5.90
C ALA A 147 0.14 0.02 -6.58
N ASN A 148 0.25 -0.78 -7.63
CA ASN A 148 -0.88 -1.49 -8.25
C ASN A 148 -1.36 -2.66 -7.37
N SER A 149 -1.79 -2.34 -6.17
CA SER A 149 -2.17 -3.28 -5.12
C SER A 149 -3.47 -2.85 -4.44
N SER A 150 -4.39 -3.82 -4.25
CA SER A 150 -5.62 -3.58 -3.51
C SER A 150 -5.38 -3.10 -2.09
N MET A 151 -4.31 -3.58 -1.45
CA MET A 151 -3.95 -3.15 -0.10
C MET A 151 -3.67 -1.65 -0.04
N SER A 152 -2.82 -1.12 -0.91
CA SER A 152 -2.53 0.32 -0.90
C SER A 152 -3.68 1.17 -1.43
N TRP A 153 -4.53 0.62 -2.32
CA TRP A 153 -5.78 1.28 -2.69
C TRP A 153 -6.69 1.48 -1.46
N TRP A 154 -6.91 0.42 -0.68
CA TRP A 154 -7.69 0.49 0.54
C TRP A 154 -7.02 1.36 1.61
N GLY A 155 -5.68 1.29 1.74
CA GLY A 155 -4.93 2.15 2.64
C GLY A 155 -5.14 3.64 2.35
N ALA A 156 -5.09 4.03 1.08
CA ALA A 156 -5.36 5.40 0.65
C ALA A 156 -6.83 5.81 0.88
N TRP A 157 -7.78 4.93 0.56
CA TRP A 157 -9.20 5.21 0.77
C TRP A 157 -9.53 5.39 2.27
N LEU A 158 -8.93 4.60 3.15
CA LEU A 158 -9.12 4.70 4.59
C LEU A 158 -8.58 6.00 5.20
N GLN A 159 -7.68 6.73 4.52
CA GLN A 159 -7.23 8.06 4.95
C GLN A 159 -8.37 9.11 4.98
N ASN A 160 -9.52 8.82 4.38
CA ASN A 160 -10.68 9.68 4.38
C ASN A 160 -10.43 11.09 3.79
N GLY A 161 -9.74 11.15 2.66
CA GLY A 161 -9.45 12.41 1.96
C GLY A 161 -8.43 13.32 2.64
N ARG A 162 -7.61 12.79 3.57
CA ARG A 162 -6.64 13.59 4.33
C ARG A 162 -5.45 14.10 3.52
N GLY A 163 -5.25 13.62 2.30
CA GLY A 163 -4.09 14.04 1.50
C GLY A 163 -4.12 13.58 0.06
N LYS A 164 -3.11 14.05 -0.68
CA LYS A 164 -2.89 13.69 -2.08
C LYS A 164 -2.56 12.21 -2.22
N VAL A 165 -3.11 11.57 -3.22
CA VAL A 165 -2.79 10.18 -3.61
C VAL A 165 -2.18 10.17 -5.00
N VAL A 166 -1.00 9.58 -5.14
CA VAL A 166 -0.36 9.32 -6.43
C VAL A 166 -0.45 7.83 -6.72
N ALA A 167 -1.00 7.49 -7.88
CA ALA A 167 -1.22 6.12 -8.32
C ALA A 167 -0.45 5.81 -9.62
N PRO A 168 -0.03 4.55 -9.85
CA PRO A 168 0.63 4.18 -11.09
C PRO A 168 -0.35 4.20 -12.25
N LYS A 169 0.07 4.77 -13.39
CA LYS A 169 -0.73 4.77 -14.61
C LYS A 169 -1.01 3.36 -15.12
N GLN A 170 -0.05 2.45 -14.95
CA GLN A 170 -0.17 1.06 -15.33
C GLN A 170 -0.50 0.20 -14.10
N TRP A 171 -1.76 -0.25 -14.02
CA TRP A 171 -2.21 -1.12 -12.94
C TRP A 171 -2.00 -2.59 -13.27
N PHE A 172 -2.33 -2.99 -14.50
CA PHE A 172 -2.17 -4.35 -14.99
C PHE A 172 -1.13 -4.43 -16.10
N GLY A 173 -0.53 -5.60 -16.23
CA GLY A 173 0.36 -5.93 -17.32
C GLY A 173 -0.38 -6.33 -18.61
N PRO A 174 0.37 -6.69 -19.67
CA PRO A 174 -0.19 -6.94 -21.00
C PRO A 174 -1.22 -8.06 -21.07
N ASP A 175 -1.17 -9.05 -20.16
CA ASP A 175 -2.17 -10.14 -20.13
C ASP A 175 -3.56 -9.67 -19.67
N TYR A 176 -3.62 -8.50 -19.00
CA TYR A 176 -4.85 -7.89 -18.50
C TYR A 176 -5.15 -6.52 -19.13
N LYS A 177 -4.60 -6.26 -20.32
CA LYS A 177 -4.75 -4.96 -21.03
C LYS A 177 -6.19 -4.55 -21.31
N ASP A 178 -7.11 -5.51 -21.37
CA ASP A 178 -8.53 -5.29 -21.68
C ASP A 178 -9.37 -5.00 -20.42
N LYS A 179 -8.75 -4.93 -19.23
CA LYS A 179 -9.45 -4.55 -18.02
C LYS A 179 -9.83 -3.08 -18.05
N ASP A 180 -11.10 -2.79 -17.79
CA ASP A 180 -11.58 -1.42 -17.65
C ASP A 180 -11.15 -0.84 -16.30
N LEU A 181 -10.36 0.22 -16.32
CA LEU A 181 -9.81 0.89 -15.14
C LEU A 181 -10.48 2.24 -14.82
N LYS A 182 -11.52 2.62 -15.57
CA LYS A 182 -12.14 3.96 -15.44
C LYS A 182 -12.67 4.27 -14.03
N ASP A 183 -13.03 3.25 -13.28
CA ASP A 183 -13.60 3.38 -11.94
C ASP A 183 -12.63 2.95 -10.83
N LEU A 184 -11.36 2.65 -11.19
CA LEU A 184 -10.34 2.20 -10.25
C LEU A 184 -9.89 3.32 -9.32
N TYR A 185 -9.75 4.53 -9.86
CA TYR A 185 -9.32 5.69 -9.09
C TYR A 185 -10.54 6.50 -8.66
N CYS A 186 -10.56 6.88 -7.38
CA CYS A 186 -11.62 7.75 -6.86
C CYS A 186 -11.51 9.13 -7.53
N ASP A 187 -12.66 9.73 -7.82
CA ASP A 187 -12.71 11.13 -8.23
C ASP A 187 -12.27 11.98 -7.02
N GLY A 188 -11.12 12.66 -7.15
CA GLY A 188 -10.53 13.49 -6.10
C GLY A 188 -11.30 14.79 -5.85
#